data_3b6a24322d719f9761685b351150e711
#
_entry.id   3b6a24322d719f9761685b351150e711
#
_cell.length_a   1.000
_cell.length_b   1.000
_cell.length_c   1.000
_cell.angle_alpha   90.00
_cell.angle_beta   90.00
_cell.angle_gamma   90.00
#
_symmetry.space_group_name_H-M   'P 1'
#
loop_
_entity.id
_entity.type
_entity.pdbx_description
1 polymer ?
#
loop_
_entity_poly.entity_id
_entity_poly.type
_entity_poly.pdbx_seq_one_letter_code
_entity_poly.pdbx_strand_id
1 'polypeptide(L)'
;ELPTHLVVIGSGVTGAEFVSAFTEMGVNVTMVSSRDRVLPHEDADAALVLEEALSERGVSLVKHARADAVEHFEDGIIVRLGDGRTVKGSHALICVGSVPNTQGLGLENAGVELQSSGHIKVDRVSRTTAPGIYAGGDCTDLFPLASVAAMQGRIAMYHALGEGVN
;
A
#
# COMPACT_ATOMS: atom_id res chain seq x y z
N GLU A 1 0.57 -13.18 -20.03
CA GLU A 1 -0.15 -12.21 -20.86
C GLU A 1 -0.56 -11.02 -19.98
N LEU A 2 -0.64 -9.82 -20.58
CA LEU A 2 -1.16 -8.66 -19.88
C LEU A 2 -2.69 -8.72 -19.79
N PRO A 3 -3.30 -8.19 -18.71
CA PRO A 3 -4.74 -7.99 -18.65
C PRO A 3 -5.25 -7.16 -19.85
N THR A 4 -6.40 -7.48 -20.38
CA THR A 4 -7.07 -6.60 -21.36
C THR A 4 -7.79 -5.46 -20.67
N HIS A 5 -8.31 -5.70 -19.46
CA HIS A 5 -8.90 -4.71 -18.59
C HIS A 5 -8.63 -5.08 -17.12
N LEU A 6 -7.86 -4.26 -16.42
CA LEU A 6 -7.51 -4.43 -15.01
C LEU A 6 -8.41 -3.58 -14.13
N VAL A 7 -9.08 -4.20 -13.15
CA VAL A 7 -9.81 -3.49 -12.10
C VAL A 7 -8.94 -3.46 -10.85
N VAL A 8 -8.45 -2.27 -10.48
CA VAL A 8 -7.62 -2.04 -9.28
C VAL A 8 -8.52 -1.60 -8.13
N ILE A 9 -8.56 -2.36 -7.06
CA ILE A 9 -9.38 -2.10 -5.86
C ILE A 9 -8.49 -1.51 -4.78
N GLY A 10 -8.65 -0.21 -4.52
CA GLY A 10 -7.85 0.58 -3.59
C GLY A 10 -7.12 1.72 -4.26
N SER A 11 -7.14 2.90 -3.64
CA SER A 11 -6.59 4.15 -4.17
C SER A 11 -5.39 4.70 -3.36
N GLY A 12 -4.80 3.87 -2.51
CA GLY A 12 -3.54 4.19 -1.83
C GLY A 12 -2.34 4.14 -2.78
N VAL A 13 -1.12 4.33 -2.25
CA VAL A 13 0.14 4.37 -3.01
C VAL A 13 0.27 3.16 -3.93
N THR A 14 0.13 1.95 -3.39
CA THR A 14 0.24 0.71 -4.17
C THR A 14 -0.75 0.66 -5.34
N GLY A 15 -2.02 1.02 -5.10
CA GLY A 15 -3.03 1.07 -6.17
C GLY A 15 -2.69 2.09 -7.24
N ALA A 16 -2.27 3.30 -6.86
CA ALA A 16 -1.89 4.36 -7.77
C ALA A 16 -0.68 3.99 -8.64
N GLU A 17 0.35 3.36 -8.04
CA GLU A 17 1.54 2.88 -8.76
C GLU A 17 1.18 1.81 -9.80
N PHE A 18 0.37 0.80 -9.42
CA PHE A 18 -0.07 -0.23 -10.37
C PHE A 18 -0.97 0.33 -11.48
N VAL A 19 -1.90 1.24 -11.15
CA VAL A 19 -2.71 1.93 -12.17
C VAL A 19 -1.82 2.64 -13.17
N SER A 20 -0.83 3.41 -12.69
CA SER A 20 0.11 4.11 -13.58
C SER A 20 0.89 3.13 -14.45
N ALA A 21 1.47 2.08 -13.87
CA ALA A 21 2.29 1.13 -14.58
C ALA A 21 1.51 0.35 -15.66
N PHE A 22 0.32 -0.17 -15.32
CA PHE A 22 -0.48 -0.93 -16.29
C PHE A 22 -1.05 -0.05 -17.40
N THR A 23 -1.40 1.20 -17.09
CA THR A 23 -1.83 2.16 -18.10
C THR A 23 -0.71 2.47 -19.10
N GLU A 24 0.54 2.65 -18.63
CA GLU A 24 1.71 2.83 -19.50
C GLU A 24 1.97 1.60 -20.40
N MET A 25 1.63 0.40 -19.93
CA MET A 25 1.72 -0.83 -20.73
C MET A 25 0.56 -1.01 -21.72
N GLY A 26 -0.35 -0.04 -21.83
CA GLY A 26 -1.49 -0.07 -22.75
C GLY A 26 -2.70 -0.89 -22.27
N VAL A 27 -2.75 -1.23 -20.98
CA VAL A 27 -3.89 -1.93 -20.37
C VAL A 27 -5.01 -0.93 -20.07
N ASN A 28 -6.27 -1.29 -20.36
CA ASN A 28 -7.41 -0.54 -19.87
C ASN A 28 -7.50 -0.72 -18.35
N VAL A 29 -7.58 0.39 -17.61
CA VAL A 29 -7.59 0.34 -16.14
C VAL A 29 -8.81 1.05 -15.56
N THR A 30 -9.49 0.39 -14.61
CA THR A 30 -10.49 1.00 -13.75
C THR A 30 -10.01 0.91 -12.30
N MET A 31 -9.91 2.06 -11.61
CA MET A 31 -9.63 2.11 -10.18
C MET A 31 -10.93 2.26 -9.40
N VAL A 32 -11.15 1.39 -8.44
CA VAL A 32 -12.27 1.45 -7.49
C VAL A 32 -11.76 1.93 -6.14
N SER A 33 -12.33 3.01 -5.63
CA SER A 33 -11.96 3.61 -4.34
C SER A 33 -13.17 3.86 -3.46
N SER A 34 -13.06 3.46 -2.19
CA SER A 34 -14.05 3.84 -1.15
C SER A 34 -13.88 5.29 -0.70
N ARG A 35 -12.81 5.96 -1.11
CA ARG A 35 -12.47 7.33 -0.75
C ARG A 35 -12.91 8.31 -1.83
N ASP A 36 -12.87 9.58 -1.49
CA ASP A 36 -13.19 10.71 -2.36
C ASP A 36 -12.11 11.01 -3.42
N ARG A 37 -10.87 10.56 -3.16
CA ARG A 37 -9.73 10.81 -4.04
C ARG A 37 -8.71 9.68 -4.06
N VAL A 38 -7.85 9.70 -5.07
CA VAL A 38 -6.62 8.91 -5.14
C VAL A 38 -5.63 9.47 -4.12
N LEU A 39 -4.80 8.62 -3.52
CA LEU A 39 -3.87 8.99 -2.45
C LEU A 39 -4.56 9.78 -1.31
N PRO A 40 -5.56 9.20 -0.62
CA PRO A 40 -6.45 9.94 0.29
C PRO A 40 -5.74 10.55 1.51
N HIS A 41 -4.51 10.13 1.80
CA HIS A 41 -3.71 10.62 2.92
C HIS A 41 -2.68 11.68 2.51
N GLU A 42 -2.54 11.93 1.20
CA GLU A 42 -1.62 12.92 0.66
C GLU A 42 -2.29 14.30 0.49
N ASP A 43 -1.50 15.29 0.12
CA ASP A 43 -2.00 16.64 -0.17
C ASP A 43 -3.09 16.63 -1.23
N ALA A 44 -4.17 17.36 -0.97
CA ALA A 44 -5.37 17.32 -1.82
C ALA A 44 -5.11 17.87 -3.23
N ASP A 45 -4.31 18.95 -3.33
CA ASP A 45 -4.03 19.58 -4.63
C ASP A 45 -3.12 18.68 -5.47
N ALA A 46 -2.13 18.04 -4.84
CA ALA A 46 -1.29 17.05 -5.51
C ALA A 46 -2.08 15.81 -5.96
N ALA A 47 -2.99 15.32 -5.13
CA ALA A 47 -3.86 14.18 -5.47
C ALA A 47 -4.78 14.50 -6.65
N LEU A 48 -5.31 15.74 -6.72
CA LEU A 48 -6.17 16.19 -7.82
C LEU A 48 -5.40 16.20 -9.15
N VAL A 49 -4.19 16.75 -9.18
CA VAL A 49 -3.33 16.75 -10.38
C VAL A 49 -3.04 15.33 -10.85
N LEU A 50 -2.80 14.40 -9.93
CA LEU A 50 -2.60 12.99 -10.27
C LEU A 50 -3.87 12.37 -10.87
N GLU A 51 -5.05 12.63 -10.31
CA GLU A 51 -6.33 12.14 -10.84
C GLU A 51 -6.60 12.64 -12.25
N GLU A 52 -6.33 13.93 -12.52
CA GLU A 52 -6.45 14.53 -13.85
C GLU A 52 -5.51 13.83 -14.84
N ALA A 53 -4.24 13.67 -14.48
CA ALA A 53 -3.26 12.99 -15.33
C ALA A 53 -3.63 11.52 -15.61
N LEU A 54 -4.14 10.79 -14.61
CA LEU A 54 -4.60 9.41 -14.80
C LEU A 54 -5.83 9.35 -15.71
N SER A 55 -6.77 10.28 -15.55
CA SER A 55 -7.99 10.37 -16.37
C SER A 55 -7.66 10.72 -17.83
N GLU A 56 -6.74 11.64 -18.07
CA GLU A 56 -6.25 11.99 -19.42
C GLU A 56 -5.59 10.79 -20.12
N ARG A 57 -4.98 9.89 -19.36
CA ARG A 57 -4.40 8.63 -19.83
C ARG A 57 -5.42 7.51 -20.01
N GLY A 58 -6.71 7.79 -19.80
CA GLY A 58 -7.82 6.86 -20.02
C GLY A 58 -8.19 5.98 -18.82
N VAL A 59 -7.67 6.27 -17.63
CA VAL A 59 -8.06 5.55 -16.41
C VAL A 59 -9.47 5.93 -16.01
N SER A 60 -10.33 4.94 -15.74
CA SER A 60 -11.65 5.15 -15.16
C SER A 60 -11.57 5.15 -13.63
N LEU A 61 -11.99 6.25 -12.98
CA LEU A 61 -12.01 6.38 -11.53
C LEU A 61 -13.44 6.19 -10.98
N VAL A 62 -13.66 5.13 -10.20
CA VAL A 62 -14.93 4.83 -9.53
C VAL A 62 -14.73 5.15 -8.04
N LYS A 63 -15.02 6.40 -7.68
CA LYS A 63 -14.85 6.92 -6.30
C LYS A 63 -16.11 6.69 -5.46
N HIS A 64 -15.97 6.85 -4.14
CA HIS A 64 -17.05 6.62 -3.16
C HIS A 64 -17.72 5.24 -3.30
N ALA A 65 -16.95 4.24 -3.72
CA ALA A 65 -17.44 2.90 -3.97
C ALA A 65 -16.55 1.86 -3.26
N ARG A 66 -17.14 1.10 -2.36
CA ARG A 66 -16.48 -0.02 -1.70
C ARG A 66 -16.71 -1.28 -2.51
N ALA A 67 -15.65 -2.01 -2.82
CA ALA A 67 -15.78 -3.34 -3.39
C ALA A 67 -16.13 -4.34 -2.28
N ASP A 68 -17.20 -5.08 -2.47
CA ASP A 68 -17.70 -6.09 -1.51
C ASP A 68 -17.29 -7.50 -1.94
N ALA A 69 -17.26 -7.77 -3.24
CA ALA A 69 -16.88 -9.08 -3.77
C ALA A 69 -16.22 -8.97 -5.14
N VAL A 70 -15.37 -9.95 -5.44
CA VAL A 70 -14.83 -10.22 -6.78
C VAL A 70 -15.22 -11.65 -7.13
N GLU A 71 -15.92 -11.82 -8.24
CA GLU A 71 -16.45 -13.11 -8.69
C GLU A 71 -15.99 -13.42 -10.10
N HIS A 72 -15.88 -14.69 -10.45
CA HIS A 72 -15.74 -15.10 -11.85
C HIS A 72 -17.00 -14.74 -12.65
N PHE A 73 -16.83 -14.20 -13.83
CA PHE A 73 -17.93 -13.83 -14.71
C PHE A 73 -17.48 -13.98 -16.17
N GLU A 74 -18.13 -14.91 -16.89
CA GLU A 74 -17.71 -15.24 -18.27
C GLU A 74 -16.22 -15.61 -18.32
N ASP A 75 -15.45 -15.02 -19.24
CA ASP A 75 -14.00 -15.21 -19.37
C ASP A 75 -13.18 -14.24 -18.51
N GLY A 76 -13.80 -13.56 -17.54
CA GLY A 76 -13.14 -12.54 -16.71
C GLY A 76 -13.66 -12.50 -15.28
N ILE A 77 -13.79 -11.28 -14.76
CA ILE A 77 -14.27 -11.02 -13.40
C ILE A 77 -15.34 -9.92 -13.38
N ILE A 78 -16.16 -9.95 -12.35
CA ILE A 78 -17.03 -8.87 -11.97
C ILE A 78 -16.72 -8.46 -10.52
N VAL A 79 -16.55 -7.16 -10.30
CA VAL A 79 -16.43 -6.55 -8.98
C VAL A 79 -17.80 -6.00 -8.59
N ARG A 80 -18.36 -6.48 -7.48
CA ARG A 80 -19.61 -5.95 -6.91
C ARG A 80 -19.28 -4.85 -5.93
N LEU A 81 -20.00 -3.73 -6.06
CA LEU A 81 -19.84 -2.57 -5.18
C LEU A 81 -21.00 -2.50 -4.19
N GLY A 82 -20.74 -2.01 -2.97
CA GLY A 82 -21.71 -1.94 -1.90
C GLY A 82 -22.93 -1.03 -2.17
N ASP A 83 -22.87 -0.21 -3.20
CA ASP A 83 -24.00 0.60 -3.69
C ASP A 83 -24.82 -0.06 -4.81
N GLY A 84 -24.52 -1.31 -5.13
CA GLY A 84 -25.22 -2.11 -6.14
C GLY A 84 -24.65 -1.97 -7.56
N ARG A 85 -23.71 -1.06 -7.81
CA ARG A 85 -22.98 -0.98 -9.09
C ARG A 85 -22.05 -2.17 -9.26
N THR A 86 -21.63 -2.41 -10.48
CA THR A 86 -20.65 -3.45 -10.81
C THR A 86 -19.62 -2.93 -11.80
N VAL A 87 -18.40 -3.47 -11.72
CA VAL A 87 -17.31 -3.20 -12.66
C VAL A 87 -16.82 -4.54 -13.21
N LYS A 88 -16.80 -4.68 -14.53
CA LYS A 88 -16.28 -5.88 -15.20
C LYS A 88 -14.83 -5.64 -15.64
N GLY A 89 -14.04 -6.71 -15.65
CA GLY A 89 -12.68 -6.70 -16.15
C GLY A 89 -12.19 -8.09 -16.50
N SER A 90 -11.01 -8.20 -17.09
CA SER A 90 -10.35 -9.49 -17.29
C SER A 90 -9.68 -9.98 -15.99
N HIS A 91 -9.17 -9.04 -15.17
CA HIS A 91 -8.46 -9.31 -13.92
C HIS A 91 -8.81 -8.26 -12.87
N ALA A 92 -8.68 -8.63 -11.60
CA ALA A 92 -8.75 -7.71 -10.48
C ALA A 92 -7.45 -7.75 -9.66
N LEU A 93 -7.01 -6.57 -9.19
CA LEU A 93 -5.89 -6.40 -8.29
C LEU A 93 -6.37 -5.74 -7.00
N ILE A 94 -6.14 -6.37 -5.86
CA ILE A 94 -6.59 -5.88 -4.56
C ILE A 94 -5.44 -5.17 -3.85
N CYS A 95 -5.57 -3.86 -3.65
CA CYS A 95 -4.59 -2.95 -3.05
C CYS A 95 -5.19 -2.18 -1.87
N VAL A 96 -5.83 -2.89 -0.93
CA VAL A 96 -6.62 -2.27 0.17
C VAL A 96 -5.84 -2.04 1.45
N GLY A 97 -4.54 -2.14 1.40
CA GLY A 97 -3.61 -1.96 2.52
C GLY A 97 -2.83 -3.22 2.84
N SER A 98 -1.98 -3.12 3.85
CA SER A 98 -1.12 -4.19 4.33
C SER A 98 -1.16 -4.26 5.86
N VAL A 99 -0.80 -5.41 6.39
CA VAL A 99 -0.58 -5.62 7.83
C VAL A 99 0.85 -6.12 8.03
N PRO A 100 1.53 -5.73 9.12
CA PRO A 100 2.89 -6.18 9.36
C PRO A 100 2.90 -7.70 9.63
N ASN A 101 3.83 -8.42 9.02
CA ASN A 101 3.97 -9.86 9.20
C ASN A 101 4.87 -10.18 10.40
N THR A 102 4.44 -9.78 11.60
CA THR A 102 5.18 -9.89 12.85
C THR A 102 4.74 -11.06 13.74
N GLN A 103 3.62 -11.71 13.39
CA GLN A 103 3.09 -12.84 14.16
C GLN A 103 3.98 -14.08 14.04
N GLY A 104 4.13 -14.80 15.16
CA GLY A 104 4.87 -16.08 15.21
C GLY A 104 6.40 -15.96 15.14
N LEU A 105 6.95 -14.74 15.23
CA LEU A 105 8.39 -14.51 15.27
C LEU A 105 9.00 -14.66 16.67
N GLY A 106 8.19 -14.88 17.70
CA GLY A 106 8.66 -14.99 19.09
C GLY A 106 9.20 -13.68 19.65
N LEU A 107 8.75 -12.54 19.15
CA LEU A 107 9.21 -11.20 19.55
C LEU A 107 8.99 -10.93 21.03
N GLU A 108 7.89 -11.45 21.58
CA GLU A 108 7.55 -11.39 23.01
C GLU A 108 8.61 -12.08 23.88
N ASN A 109 9.21 -13.18 23.40
CA ASN A 109 10.25 -13.91 24.14
C ASN A 109 11.56 -13.10 24.22
N ALA A 110 11.78 -12.21 23.26
CA ALA A 110 12.94 -11.31 23.22
C ALA A 110 12.67 -9.97 23.94
N GLY A 111 11.45 -9.72 24.43
CA GLY A 111 11.06 -8.46 25.06
C GLY A 111 10.81 -7.33 24.07
N VAL A 112 10.55 -7.66 22.80
CA VAL A 112 10.18 -6.70 21.77
C VAL A 112 8.69 -6.42 21.83
N GLU A 113 8.30 -5.18 22.05
CA GLU A 113 6.90 -4.76 22.08
C GLU A 113 6.37 -4.40 20.69
N LEU A 114 5.09 -4.76 20.49
CA LEU A 114 4.32 -4.35 19.31
C LEU A 114 3.37 -3.20 19.67
N GLN A 115 3.03 -2.42 18.65
CA GLN A 115 1.91 -1.48 18.70
C GLN A 115 0.58 -2.23 18.56
N SER A 116 -0.53 -1.57 18.84
CA SER A 116 -1.88 -2.13 18.64
C SER A 116 -2.17 -2.52 17.19
N SER A 117 -1.47 -1.91 16.23
CA SER A 117 -1.52 -2.22 14.79
C SER A 117 -0.68 -3.46 14.40
N GLY A 118 0.06 -4.05 15.33
CA GLY A 118 0.98 -5.17 15.10
C GLY A 118 2.39 -4.76 14.64
N HIS A 119 2.65 -3.47 14.43
CA HIS A 119 4.01 -3.01 14.08
C HIS A 119 4.95 -3.06 15.28
N ILE A 120 6.25 -3.28 15.01
CA ILE A 120 7.29 -3.26 16.03
C ILE A 120 7.53 -1.82 16.50
N LYS A 121 7.48 -1.59 17.82
CA LYS A 121 7.83 -0.28 18.39
C LYS A 121 9.32 -0.03 18.24
N VAL A 122 9.67 1.12 17.65
CA VAL A 122 11.05 1.58 17.50
C VAL A 122 11.20 3.04 17.90
N ASP A 123 12.40 3.41 18.33
CA ASP A 123 12.78 4.80 18.56
C ASP A 123 13.37 5.43 17.28
N ARG A 124 13.81 6.70 17.37
CA ARG A 124 14.39 7.46 16.25
C ARG A 124 15.65 6.88 15.62
N VAL A 125 16.29 5.92 16.29
CA VAL A 125 17.46 5.18 15.77
C VAL A 125 17.13 3.73 15.42
N SER A 126 15.83 3.44 15.22
CA SER A 126 15.30 2.13 14.85
C SER A 126 15.56 1.03 15.89
N ARG A 127 15.88 1.39 17.14
CA ARG A 127 16.04 0.45 18.23
C ARG A 127 14.68 0.06 18.80
N THR A 128 14.47 -1.22 19.02
CA THR A 128 13.25 -1.75 19.65
C THR A 128 13.25 -1.53 21.16
N THR A 129 12.22 -2.00 21.85
CA THR A 129 12.16 -2.02 23.32
C THR A 129 13.14 -3.00 23.96
N ALA A 130 13.63 -3.98 23.19
CA ALA A 130 14.60 -4.97 23.66
C ALA A 130 16.05 -4.51 23.39
N PRO A 131 16.96 -4.59 24.38
CA PRO A 131 18.36 -4.20 24.20
C PRO A 131 19.04 -4.98 23.07
N GLY A 132 19.76 -4.26 22.19
CA GLY A 132 20.53 -4.86 21.10
C GLY A 132 19.70 -5.34 19.91
N ILE A 133 18.38 -5.13 19.91
CA ILE A 133 17.49 -5.51 18.82
C ILE A 133 16.98 -4.24 18.11
N TYR A 134 17.08 -4.24 16.80
CA TYR A 134 16.65 -3.17 15.91
C TYR A 134 15.63 -3.69 14.90
N ALA A 135 14.75 -2.82 14.41
CA ALA A 135 13.81 -3.13 13.35
C ALA A 135 13.69 -1.96 12.37
N GLY A 136 13.52 -2.27 11.09
CA GLY A 136 13.37 -1.26 10.03
C GLY A 136 12.51 -1.79 8.89
N GLY A 137 11.96 -0.88 8.10
CA GLY A 137 11.04 -1.17 7.01
C GLY A 137 9.59 -1.33 7.47
N ASP A 138 8.78 -1.97 6.64
CA ASP A 138 7.33 -2.07 6.77
C ASP A 138 6.82 -2.78 8.04
N CYS A 139 7.70 -3.50 8.74
CA CYS A 139 7.38 -4.06 10.05
C CYS A 139 7.33 -3.01 11.16
N THR A 140 7.76 -1.77 10.90
CA THR A 140 7.67 -0.62 11.79
C THR A 140 6.55 0.32 11.33
N ASP A 141 6.13 1.25 12.20
CA ASP A 141 5.04 2.20 11.94
C ASP A 141 5.52 3.45 11.16
N LEU A 142 6.71 3.43 10.62
CA LEU A 142 7.23 4.51 9.79
C LEU A 142 6.93 4.23 8.32
N PHE A 143 6.80 5.30 7.54
CA PHE A 143 6.41 5.24 6.13
C PHE A 143 6.85 3.97 5.39
N PRO A 144 5.92 3.18 4.81
CA PRO A 144 6.21 1.92 4.13
C PRO A 144 6.83 2.20 2.73
N LEU A 145 8.06 2.70 2.73
CA LEU A 145 8.82 3.05 1.54
C LEU A 145 10.19 2.38 1.59
N ALA A 146 10.64 1.83 0.47
CA ALA A 146 11.95 1.19 0.36
C ALA A 146 13.12 2.13 0.73
N SER A 147 13.01 3.41 0.39
CA SER A 147 14.00 4.44 0.75
C SER A 147 14.06 4.67 2.27
N VAL A 148 12.91 4.65 2.94
CA VAL A 148 12.82 4.78 4.40
C VAL A 148 13.39 3.54 5.07
N ALA A 149 13.07 2.34 4.59
CA ALA A 149 13.63 1.09 5.10
C ALA A 149 15.16 1.07 5.00
N ALA A 150 15.72 1.50 3.87
CA ALA A 150 17.17 1.62 3.67
C ALA A 150 17.81 2.62 4.64
N MET A 151 17.15 3.77 4.87
CA MET A 151 17.63 4.76 5.83
C MET A 151 17.57 4.25 7.27
N GLN A 152 16.46 3.60 7.64
CA GLN A 152 16.33 2.97 8.96
C GLN A 152 17.42 1.93 9.21
N GLY A 153 17.70 1.07 8.24
CA GLY A 153 18.77 0.06 8.35
C GLY A 153 20.16 0.70 8.53
N ARG A 154 20.45 1.79 7.80
CA ARG A 154 21.69 2.54 7.96
C ARG A 154 21.80 3.14 9.36
N ILE A 155 20.76 3.84 9.81
CA ILE A 155 20.71 4.47 11.13
C ILE A 155 20.89 3.43 12.24
N ALA A 156 20.19 2.30 12.14
CA ALA A 156 20.29 1.20 13.07
C ALA A 156 21.72 0.67 13.21
N MET A 157 22.41 0.48 12.07
CA MET A 157 23.79 -0.02 12.06
C MET A 157 24.79 0.97 12.62
N TYR A 158 24.70 2.25 12.26
CA TYR A 158 25.57 3.27 12.87
C TYR A 158 25.38 3.33 14.38
N HIS A 159 24.13 3.36 14.83
CA HIS A 159 23.85 3.37 16.26
C HIS A 159 24.36 2.10 16.98
N ALA A 160 24.17 0.91 16.38
CA ALA A 160 24.64 -0.35 16.95
C ALA A 160 26.17 -0.41 17.07
N LEU A 161 26.90 0.25 16.19
CA LEU A 161 28.36 0.36 16.19
C LEU A 161 28.90 1.49 17.08
N GLY A 162 28.01 2.30 17.68
CA GLY A 162 28.41 3.45 18.50
C GLY A 162 28.82 4.66 17.69
N GLU A 163 28.53 4.69 16.39
CA GLU A 163 28.81 5.80 15.51
C GLU A 163 27.72 6.87 15.60
N GLY A 164 28.12 8.14 15.40
CA GLY A 164 27.14 9.24 15.36
C GLY A 164 26.21 9.12 14.16
N VAL A 165 24.92 9.21 14.41
CA VAL A 165 23.91 9.29 13.34
C VAL A 165 23.65 10.77 13.08
N ASN A 166 24.14 11.28 11.95
CA ASN A 166 23.92 12.65 11.47
C ASN A 166 22.80 12.66 10.41
#